data_3efa328df62b014cb2665097de33ca98
#
_entry.id   3efa328df62b014cb2665097de33ca98
#
_cell.length_a   1.000
_cell.length_b   1.000
_cell.length_c   1.000
_cell.angle_alpha   90.00
_cell.angle_beta   90.00
_cell.angle_gamma   90.00
#
_symmetry.space_group_name_H-M   'P 1'
#
loop_
_entity.id
_entity.type
_entity.pdbx_description
1 polymer ?
#
loop_
_entity_poly.entity_id
_entity_poly.type
_entity_poly.pdbx_seq_one_letter_code
_entity_poly.pdbx_strand_id
1 'polypeptide(L)' 'MTLIECLEHRTSVLRARDVATLFQVTPQHIYKMAAKGTIPCFKVAGAIRFDPRLLAIWLRHRMPVFEPEGSNLLKRTA' A
#
# COMPACT_ATOMS: atom_id res chain seq x y z
N MET A 1 -6.66 -6.25 13.22
CA MET A 1 -5.51 -6.34 12.31
C MET A 1 -5.53 -5.15 11.36
N THR A 2 -4.44 -4.45 11.24
CA THR A 2 -4.35 -3.31 10.34
C THR A 2 -4.07 -3.77 8.91
N LEU A 3 -4.25 -2.85 7.97
CA LEU A 3 -3.95 -3.13 6.57
C LEU A 3 -2.47 -3.50 6.39
N ILE A 4 -1.59 -2.80 7.09
CA ILE A 4 -0.15 -3.10 7.01
C ILE A 4 0.12 -4.50 7.52
N GLU A 5 -0.47 -4.89 8.63
CA GLU A 5 -0.31 -6.24 9.16
C GLU A 5 -0.84 -7.29 8.20
N CYS A 6 -1.96 -7.01 7.56
CA CYS A 6 -2.51 -7.89 6.53
C CYS A 6 -1.49 -8.12 5.42
N LEU A 7 -0.88 -7.05 4.94
CA LEU A 7 0.11 -7.15 3.88
C LEU A 7 1.35 -7.90 4.33
N GLU A 8 1.79 -7.66 5.56
CA GLU A 8 2.99 -8.32 6.07
C GLU A 8 2.82 -9.82 6.21
N HIS A 9 1.59 -10.30 6.40
CA HIS A 9 1.33 -11.72 6.58
C HIS A 9 1.04 -12.44 5.28
N ARG A 10 0.92 -11.75 4.18
CA ARG A 10 0.69 -12.40 2.90
C ARG A 10 1.98 -13.00 2.38
N THR A 11 1.86 -14.15 1.74
CA THR A 11 3.02 -14.88 1.23
C THR A 11 3.05 -14.97 -0.28
N SER A 12 2.01 -14.50 -0.97
CA SER A 12 1.96 -14.56 -2.44
C SER A 12 1.87 -13.16 -3.01
N VAL A 13 2.32 -13.02 -4.26
CA VAL A 13 2.25 -11.74 -4.96
C VAL A 13 0.79 -11.35 -5.17
N LEU A 14 0.57 -10.04 -5.32
CA LEU A 14 -0.76 -9.49 -5.53
C LEU A 14 -0.87 -8.95 -6.94
N ARG A 15 -2.08 -9.05 -7.48
CA ARG A 15 -2.42 -8.41 -8.75
C ARG A 15 -2.99 -7.03 -8.48
N ALA A 16 -3.07 -6.21 -9.54
CA ALA A 16 -3.61 -4.86 -9.39
C ALA A 16 -5.01 -4.88 -8.78
N ARG A 17 -5.84 -5.85 -9.17
CA ARG A 17 -7.20 -5.94 -8.63
C ARG A 17 -7.19 -6.25 -7.13
N ASP A 18 -6.22 -7.05 -6.69
CA ASP A 18 -6.12 -7.39 -5.26
C ASP A 18 -5.75 -6.15 -4.46
N VAL A 19 -4.80 -5.38 -4.97
CA VAL A 19 -4.38 -4.14 -4.32
C VAL A 19 -5.54 -3.14 -4.31
N ALA A 20 -6.26 -3.04 -5.42
CA ALA A 20 -7.39 -2.14 -5.51
C ALA A 20 -8.46 -2.49 -4.48
N THR A 21 -8.74 -3.77 -4.29
CA THR A 21 -9.70 -4.22 -3.31
C THR A 21 -9.25 -3.86 -1.89
N LEU A 22 -7.98 -4.11 -1.59
CA LEU A 22 -7.43 -3.79 -0.28
C LEU A 22 -7.51 -2.30 0.02
N PHE A 23 -7.24 -1.47 -0.96
CA PHE A 23 -7.23 -0.02 -0.78
C PHE A 23 -8.58 0.63 -1.10
N GLN A 24 -9.54 -0.16 -1.55
CA GLN A 24 -10.89 0.31 -1.89
C GLN A 24 -10.87 1.40 -2.95
N VAL A 25 -10.09 1.16 -3.98
CA VAL A 25 -10.04 2.01 -5.17
C VAL A 25 -10.23 1.15 -6.40
N THR A 26 -10.30 1.76 -7.57
CA THR A 26 -10.47 1.01 -8.81
C THR A 26 -9.14 0.42 -9.28
N PRO A 27 -9.17 -0.71 -10.00
CA PRO A 27 -7.95 -1.25 -10.59
C PRO A 27 -7.26 -0.26 -11.53
N GLN A 28 -8.04 0.54 -12.28
CA GLN A 28 -7.45 1.56 -13.15
C GLN A 28 -6.60 2.54 -12.36
N HIS A 29 -7.04 2.90 -11.17
CA HIS A 29 -6.27 3.81 -10.32
C HIS A 29 -4.92 3.19 -9.96
N ILE A 30 -4.91 1.90 -9.65
CA ILE A 30 -3.68 1.18 -9.31
C ILE A 30 -2.76 1.12 -10.52
N TYR A 31 -3.30 0.85 -11.71
CA TYR A 31 -2.49 0.82 -12.93
C TYR A 31 -1.87 2.17 -13.22
N LYS A 32 -2.61 3.25 -12.99
CA LYS A 32 -2.07 4.60 -13.17
C LYS A 32 -0.92 4.87 -12.22
N MET A 33 -1.07 4.48 -10.97
CA MET A 33 0.00 4.66 -9.98
C MET A 33 1.23 3.85 -10.36
N ALA A 34 1.03 2.63 -10.83
CA ALA A 34 2.15 1.80 -11.27
C ALA A 34 2.86 2.42 -12.47
N ALA A 35 2.10 2.94 -13.42
CA ALA A 35 2.68 3.57 -14.60
C ALA A 35 3.48 4.80 -14.25
N LYS A 36 3.05 5.54 -13.25
CA LYS A 36 3.78 6.74 -12.79
C LYS A 36 4.94 6.43 -11.88
N GLY A 37 5.07 5.18 -11.47
CA GLY A 37 6.13 4.80 -10.53
C GLY A 37 5.89 5.26 -9.11
N THR A 38 4.64 5.53 -8.74
CA THR A 38 4.32 6.02 -7.40
C THR A 38 3.98 4.90 -6.42
N ILE A 39 3.93 3.66 -6.90
CA ILE A 39 3.68 2.50 -6.06
C ILE A 39 4.66 1.40 -6.46
N PRO A 40 5.27 0.69 -5.50
CA PRO A 40 6.23 -0.36 -5.85
C PRO A 40 5.55 -1.52 -6.55
N CYS A 41 6.07 -1.87 -7.71
CA CYS A 41 5.52 -2.99 -8.49
C CYS A 41 6.64 -3.58 -9.33
N PHE A 42 6.38 -4.75 -9.88
CA PHE A 42 7.32 -5.39 -10.78
C PHE A 42 6.52 -6.14 -11.84
N LYS A 43 7.19 -6.55 -12.90
CA LYS A 43 6.54 -7.26 -14.01
C LYS A 43 7.00 -8.70 -14.06
N VAL A 44 6.03 -9.59 -14.26
CA VAL A 44 6.30 -10.99 -14.51
C VAL A 44 5.61 -11.35 -15.80
N ALA A 45 6.39 -11.69 -16.83
CA ALA A 45 5.86 -12.04 -18.14
C ALA A 45 4.91 -10.96 -18.68
N GLY A 46 5.24 -9.70 -18.46
CA GLY A 46 4.43 -8.59 -18.94
C GLY A 46 3.27 -8.20 -18.05
N ALA A 47 2.99 -8.95 -16.99
CA ALA A 47 1.90 -8.66 -16.08
C ALA A 47 2.44 -7.93 -14.84
N ILE A 48 1.73 -6.90 -14.40
CA ILE A 48 2.11 -6.15 -13.22
C ILE A 48 1.75 -6.93 -11.96
N ARG A 49 2.69 -7.02 -11.05
CA ARG A 49 2.50 -7.70 -9.76
C ARG A 49 3.07 -6.85 -8.64
N PHE A 50 2.59 -7.10 -7.43
CA PHE A 50 2.97 -6.33 -6.25
C PHE A 50 3.42 -7.27 -5.16
N ASP A 51 4.55 -6.93 -4.53
CA ASP A 51 5.05 -7.67 -3.38
C ASP A 51 4.37 -7.12 -2.14
N PRO A 52 3.63 -7.95 -1.40
CA PRO A 52 2.89 -7.43 -0.23
C PRO A 52 3.81 -6.82 0.82
N ARG A 53 5.01 -7.33 0.98
CA ARG A 53 5.95 -6.76 1.97
C ARG A 53 6.43 -5.39 1.55
N LEU A 54 6.75 -5.23 0.27
CA LEU A 54 7.15 -3.92 -0.24
C LEU A 54 6.00 -2.93 -0.16
N LEU A 55 4.78 -3.39 -0.41
CA LEU A 55 3.61 -2.56 -0.25
C LEU A 55 3.43 -2.11 1.19
N ALA A 56 3.68 -3.01 2.13
CA ALA A 56 3.57 -2.67 3.55
C ALA A 56 4.55 -1.57 3.91
N ILE A 57 5.79 -1.69 3.45
CA ILE A 57 6.81 -0.68 3.70
C ILE A 57 6.43 0.65 3.07
N TRP A 58 5.98 0.60 1.82
CA TRP A 58 5.56 1.79 1.09
C TRP A 58 4.41 2.49 1.80
N LEU A 59 3.44 1.72 2.24
CA LEU A 59 2.26 2.25 2.92
C LEU A 59 2.65 2.87 4.26
N ARG A 60 3.57 2.22 4.96
CA ARG A 60 4.04 2.71 6.25
C ARG A 60 4.66 4.10 6.12
N HIS A 61 5.39 4.32 5.04
CA HIS A 61 6.03 5.61 4.79
C HIS A 61 5.04 6.69 4.35
N ARG A 62 3.91 6.29 3.80
CA ARG A 62 2.91 7.26 3.35
C ARG A 62 1.93 7.64 4.44
N MET A 63 1.77 6.80 5.42
CA MET A 63 0.83 7.07 6.51
C MET A 63 1.46 7.99 7.54
N PRO A 64 0.69 8.95 8.06
CA PRO A 64 1.17 9.69 9.20
C PRO A 64 1.26 8.77 10.41
N VAL A 65 2.18 9.07 11.31
CA VAL A 65 2.31 8.30 12.54
C VAL A 65 1.07 8.55 13.39
N PHE A 66 0.45 7.46 13.83
CA PHE A 66 -0.71 7.54 14.71
C PHE A 66 -0.32 7.06 16.09
N GLU A 67 -0.60 7.86 17.11
CA GLU A 67 -0.36 7.49 18.48
C GLU A 67 -1.68 7.48 19.22
N PRO A 68 -1.97 6.40 19.95
CA PRO A 68 -3.28 6.27 20.61
C PRO A 68 -3.61 7.40 21.56
N GLU A 69 -2.63 7.99 22.21
CA GLU A 69 -2.87 9.12 23.11
C GLU A 69 -3.25 10.39 22.40
N GLY A 70 -3.03 10.44 21.11
CA GLY A 70 -3.45 11.57 20.33
C GLY A 70 -2.57 12.79 20.38
N SER A 71 -1.59 12.81 21.26
CA SER A 71 -0.77 14.00 21.41
C SER A 71 0.01 14.33 20.14
N ASN A 72 0.44 13.30 19.44
CA ASN A 72 1.20 13.51 18.22
C ASN A 72 0.38 14.10 17.13
N LEU A 73 -0.90 13.74 17.09
CA LEU A 73 -1.79 14.29 16.09
C LEU A 73 -1.92 15.79 16.25
N LEU A 74 -2.04 16.23 17.46
CA LEU A 74 -2.15 17.67 17.75
C LEU A 74 -0.89 18.40 17.33
N LYS A 75 0.26 17.82 17.60
CA LYS A 75 1.51 18.45 17.23
C LYS A 75 1.65 18.61 15.73
N ARG A 76 1.17 17.64 14.99
CA ARG A 76 1.32 17.68 13.53
C ARG A 76 0.40 18.69 12.88
N THR A 77 -0.68 19.03 13.53
CA THR A 77 -1.59 20.01 12.97
C THR A 77 -1.12 21.44 13.21
N ALA A 78 -0.14 21.60 14.05
CA ALA A 78 0.37 22.90 14.37
C ALA A 78 1.16 23.53 13.24
#